data_be412e0ba66107c98350bf3d71c15103
#
_entry.id   be412e0ba66107c98350bf3d71c15103
#
_cell.length_a   1.000
_cell.length_b   1.000
_cell.length_c   1.000
_cell.angle_alpha   90.00
_cell.angle_beta   90.00
_cell.angle_gamma   90.00
#
_symmetry.space_group_name_H-M   'P 1'
#
loop_
_entity.id
_entity.type
_entity.pdbx_description
1 polymer ?
#
loop_
_entity_poly.entity_id
_entity_poly.type
_entity_poly.pdbx_seq_one_letter_code
_entity_poly.pdbx_strand_id
1 'polypeptide(L)'
;MSFSYAVQEQPRGLADAFIIGEKFIGNDAVALVLGDNIFYGQSFSNVLRSAAERTQNEKGATIFGYYVRDPREYGVVEFDENGKALSIEEKPEHPKSNYAVPGLYFYDNDVVEIAKNVKPSARGEIEITSVNNAYLERGDLSVETLGRGFAWLDTGNHDMLLAAADFVSAIQKRQGLYVSCICLLYTSPSP
;
A
#
# COMPACT_ATOMS: atom_id res chain seq x y z
N MET A 1 16.46 -3.67 14.63
CA MET A 1 15.43 -4.14 13.68
C MET A 1 15.58 -5.64 13.55
N SER A 2 14.48 -6.40 13.57
CA SER A 2 14.47 -7.87 13.42
C SER A 2 13.86 -8.22 12.08
N PHE A 3 14.47 -9.15 11.34
CA PHE A 3 13.98 -9.60 10.04
C PHE A 3 13.60 -11.08 10.10
N SER A 4 12.49 -11.42 9.48
CA SER A 4 12.06 -12.79 9.21
C SER A 4 11.78 -12.95 7.72
N TYR A 5 12.00 -14.14 7.20
CA TYR A 5 11.80 -14.44 5.79
C TYR A 5 10.80 -15.57 5.65
N ALA A 6 9.91 -15.43 4.68
CA ALA A 6 8.98 -16.48 4.29
C ALA A 6 8.88 -16.53 2.76
N VAL A 7 8.65 -17.70 2.22
CA VAL A 7 8.52 -17.91 0.78
C VAL A 7 7.04 -18.16 0.46
N GLN A 8 6.51 -17.41 -0.50
CA GLN A 8 5.24 -17.72 -1.14
C GLN A 8 5.54 -18.69 -2.30
N GLU A 9 5.26 -19.96 -2.11
CA GLU A 9 5.61 -21.01 -3.09
C GLU A 9 4.82 -20.91 -4.40
N GLN A 10 3.62 -20.33 -4.33
CA GLN A 10 2.76 -20.12 -5.49
C GLN A 10 2.19 -18.69 -5.45
N PRO A 11 2.08 -18.01 -6.59
CA PRO A 11 1.55 -16.63 -6.65
C PRO A 11 0.03 -16.62 -6.46
N ARG A 12 -0.42 -16.75 -5.20
CA ARG A 12 -1.84 -16.80 -4.83
C ARG A 12 -2.47 -15.43 -4.56
N GLY A 13 -1.76 -14.35 -4.82
CA GLY A 13 -2.19 -12.98 -4.60
C GLY A 13 -1.55 -12.32 -3.37
N LEU A 14 -1.70 -10.99 -3.26
CA LEU A 14 -1.05 -10.21 -2.21
C LEU A 14 -1.56 -10.53 -0.81
N ALA A 15 -2.85 -10.78 -0.66
CA ALA A 15 -3.45 -11.04 0.65
C ALA A 15 -2.97 -12.37 1.27
N ASP A 16 -2.41 -13.28 0.48
CA ASP A 16 -1.77 -14.51 0.98
C ASP A 16 -0.59 -14.22 1.92
N ALA A 17 0.03 -13.03 1.79
CA ALA A 17 1.10 -12.60 2.68
C ALA A 17 0.67 -12.57 4.16
N PHE A 18 -0.58 -12.24 4.47
CA PHE A 18 -1.10 -12.25 5.84
C PHE A 18 -1.27 -13.66 6.38
N ILE A 19 -1.64 -14.62 5.52
CA ILE A 19 -1.78 -16.04 5.90
C ILE A 19 -0.40 -16.63 6.17
N ILE A 20 0.56 -16.39 5.27
CA ILE A 20 1.94 -16.84 5.45
C ILE A 20 2.61 -16.18 6.65
N GLY A 21 2.34 -14.89 6.84
CA GLY A 21 2.91 -14.05 7.91
C GLY A 21 2.20 -14.16 9.26
N GLU A 22 1.15 -14.97 9.41
CA GLU A 22 0.32 -15.03 10.61
C GLU A 22 1.12 -15.15 11.91
N LYS A 23 2.10 -16.04 11.95
CA LYS A 23 2.96 -16.22 13.14
C LYS A 23 3.85 -15.01 13.45
N PHE A 24 4.25 -14.29 12.41
CA PHE A 24 5.05 -13.06 12.54
C PHE A 24 4.18 -11.91 13.03
N ILE A 25 2.97 -11.78 12.49
CA ILE A 25 2.00 -10.75 12.86
C ILE A 25 1.54 -10.95 14.32
N GLY A 26 1.29 -12.20 14.72
CA GLY A 26 0.79 -12.51 16.07
C GLY A 26 -0.53 -11.81 16.34
N ASN A 27 -0.55 -10.95 17.37
CA ASN A 27 -1.74 -10.17 17.78
C ASN A 27 -1.60 -8.67 17.46
N ASP A 28 -0.58 -8.29 16.70
CA ASP A 28 -0.29 -6.88 16.40
C ASP A 28 -1.03 -6.38 15.15
N ALA A 29 -1.17 -5.07 15.03
CA ALA A 29 -1.48 -4.42 13.77
C ALA A 29 -0.30 -4.56 12.81
N VAL A 30 -0.56 -4.54 11.51
CA VAL A 30 0.45 -4.80 10.48
C VAL A 30 0.40 -3.77 9.36
N ALA A 31 1.57 -3.40 8.85
CA ALA A 31 1.70 -2.67 7.59
C ALA A 31 2.20 -3.62 6.50
N LEU A 32 1.55 -3.61 5.34
CA LEU A 32 2.01 -4.27 4.12
C LEU A 32 2.53 -3.21 3.16
N VAL A 33 3.76 -3.39 2.71
CA VAL A 33 4.42 -2.50 1.74
C VAL A 33 4.92 -3.33 0.57
N LEU A 34 4.58 -2.94 -0.65
CA LEU A 34 5.09 -3.59 -1.85
C LEU A 34 6.50 -3.07 -2.15
N GLY A 35 7.44 -3.99 -2.37
CA GLY A 35 8.85 -3.68 -2.51
C GLY A 35 9.24 -2.94 -3.80
N ASP A 36 8.35 -2.90 -4.76
CA ASP A 36 8.48 -2.19 -6.04
C ASP A 36 7.83 -0.80 -6.04
N ASN A 37 7.29 -0.36 -4.91
CA ASN A 37 6.66 0.96 -4.78
C ASN A 37 7.61 1.95 -4.09
N ILE A 38 7.81 3.10 -4.72
CA ILE A 38 8.60 4.22 -4.20
C ILE A 38 7.67 5.37 -3.86
N PHE A 39 7.79 5.85 -2.62
CA PHE A 39 7.03 7.01 -2.14
C PHE A 39 7.99 8.14 -1.81
N TYR A 40 7.67 9.34 -2.28
CA TYR A 40 8.42 10.55 -1.98
C TYR A 40 7.45 11.70 -1.71
N GLY A 41 7.64 12.41 -0.60
CA GLY A 41 6.79 13.55 -0.26
C GLY A 41 7.21 14.19 1.05
N GLN A 42 6.90 15.49 1.18
CA GLN A 42 7.19 16.22 2.39
C GLN A 42 6.35 15.67 3.55
N SER A 43 7.01 15.43 4.69
CA SER A 43 6.36 14.94 5.92
C SER A 43 5.65 13.58 5.77
N PHE A 44 6.06 12.75 4.80
CA PHE A 44 5.46 11.44 4.58
C PHE A 44 5.53 10.55 5.83
N SER A 45 6.60 10.66 6.62
CA SER A 45 6.71 9.95 7.91
C SER A 45 5.58 10.29 8.90
N ASN A 46 5.03 11.51 8.86
CA ASN A 46 3.90 11.89 9.70
C ASN A 46 2.60 11.21 9.22
N VAL A 47 2.42 11.11 7.90
CA VAL A 47 1.29 10.38 7.29
C VAL A 47 1.33 8.92 7.71
N LEU A 48 2.50 8.27 7.60
CA LEU A 48 2.68 6.87 8.01
C LEU A 48 2.41 6.67 9.50
N ARG A 49 2.90 7.58 10.35
CA ARG A 49 2.68 7.50 11.79
C ARG A 49 1.20 7.66 12.13
N SER A 50 0.51 8.63 11.53
CA SER A 50 -0.92 8.83 11.73
C SER A 50 -1.74 7.60 11.31
N ALA A 51 -1.41 6.98 10.16
CA ALA A 51 -2.06 5.75 9.71
C ALA A 51 -1.82 4.59 10.68
N ALA A 52 -0.59 4.41 11.16
CA ALA A 52 -0.24 3.36 12.12
C ALA A 52 -0.95 3.56 13.46
N GLU A 53 -0.94 4.78 14.00
CA GLU A 53 -1.62 5.12 15.26
C GLU A 53 -3.14 4.91 15.17
N ARG A 54 -3.75 5.31 14.06
CA ARG A 54 -5.18 5.08 13.82
C ARG A 54 -5.50 3.58 13.84
N THR A 55 -4.78 2.79 13.05
CA THR A 55 -5.00 1.35 12.95
C THR A 55 -4.80 0.63 14.28
N GLN A 56 -3.83 1.08 15.11
CA GLN A 56 -3.61 0.50 16.44
C GLN A 56 -4.70 0.87 17.46
N ASN A 57 -5.19 2.12 17.42
CA ASN A 57 -6.06 2.65 18.47
C ASN A 57 -7.56 2.52 18.14
N GLU A 58 -7.92 2.70 16.86
CA GLU A 58 -9.32 2.76 16.41
C GLU A 58 -9.77 1.45 15.77
N LYS A 59 -8.85 0.52 15.52
CA LYS A 59 -9.03 -0.68 14.69
C LYS A 59 -9.36 -0.34 13.22
N GLY A 60 -9.52 -1.40 12.41
CA GLY A 60 -9.83 -1.28 11.00
C GLY A 60 -8.60 -1.19 10.10
N ALA A 61 -8.80 -0.67 8.91
CA ALA A 61 -7.77 -0.53 7.89
C ALA A 61 -7.58 0.92 7.46
N THR A 62 -6.35 1.27 7.11
CA THR A 62 -6.02 2.53 6.43
C THR A 62 -5.28 2.21 5.14
N ILE A 63 -5.81 2.67 4.02
CA ILE A 63 -5.20 2.61 2.69
C ILE A 63 -5.05 4.01 2.13
N PHE A 64 -4.34 4.13 1.00
CA PHE A 64 -4.11 5.41 0.36
C PHE A 64 -4.75 5.47 -1.02
N GLY A 65 -5.18 6.67 -1.43
CA GLY A 65 -5.62 6.97 -2.78
C GLY A 65 -4.67 7.97 -3.43
N TYR A 66 -4.14 7.66 -4.60
CA TYR A 66 -3.28 8.53 -5.37
C TYR A 66 -3.85 8.80 -6.74
N TYR A 67 -3.99 10.08 -7.11
CA TYR A 67 -4.54 10.46 -8.41
C TYR A 67 -3.56 10.15 -9.54
N VAL A 68 -3.99 9.31 -10.49
CA VAL A 68 -3.21 8.94 -11.67
C VAL A 68 -3.98 9.26 -12.94
N ARG A 69 -3.27 9.37 -14.05
CA ARG A 69 -3.88 9.62 -15.36
C ARG A 69 -4.69 8.42 -15.85
N ASP A 70 -4.17 7.22 -15.66
CA ASP A 70 -4.78 5.96 -16.07
C ASP A 70 -4.70 4.95 -14.92
N PRO A 71 -5.82 4.68 -14.23
CA PRO A 71 -5.82 3.81 -13.06
C PRO A 71 -6.08 2.33 -13.38
N ARG A 72 -6.24 1.93 -14.64
CA ARG A 72 -6.71 0.59 -15.02
C ARG A 72 -5.82 -0.57 -14.61
N GLU A 73 -4.56 -0.31 -14.29
CA GLU A 73 -3.61 -1.33 -13.81
C GLU A 73 -3.62 -1.54 -12.30
N TYR A 74 -4.46 -0.78 -11.57
CA TYR A 74 -4.46 -0.71 -10.11
C TYR A 74 -5.83 -1.01 -9.51
N GLY A 75 -5.88 -1.23 -8.20
CA GLY A 75 -7.12 -1.06 -7.45
C GLY A 75 -7.57 0.40 -7.52
N VAL A 76 -8.86 0.65 -7.74
CA VAL A 76 -9.41 2.01 -7.92
C VAL A 76 -10.47 2.28 -6.87
N VAL A 77 -10.30 3.38 -6.13
CA VAL A 77 -11.27 3.83 -5.12
C VAL A 77 -12.25 4.82 -5.73
N GLU A 78 -13.54 4.59 -5.56
CA GLU A 78 -14.61 5.55 -5.80
C GLU A 78 -14.93 6.31 -4.51
N PHE A 79 -15.13 7.63 -4.60
CA PHE A 79 -15.50 8.48 -3.47
C PHE A 79 -16.85 9.15 -3.69
N ASP A 80 -17.55 9.42 -2.58
CA ASP A 80 -18.70 10.32 -2.59
C ASP A 80 -18.26 11.80 -2.58
N GLU A 81 -19.23 12.71 -2.60
CA GLU A 81 -19.01 14.16 -2.57
C GLU A 81 -18.30 14.65 -1.28
N ASN A 82 -18.35 13.86 -0.22
CA ASN A 82 -17.71 14.14 1.07
C ASN A 82 -16.33 13.51 1.20
N GLY A 83 -15.85 12.80 0.18
CA GLY A 83 -14.57 12.10 0.19
C GLY A 83 -14.58 10.76 0.92
N LYS A 84 -15.76 10.19 1.20
CA LYS A 84 -15.90 8.84 1.76
C LYS A 84 -15.82 7.80 0.64
N ALA A 85 -15.03 6.75 0.86
CA ALA A 85 -14.94 5.64 -0.07
C ALA A 85 -16.30 4.92 -0.20
N LEU A 86 -16.74 4.71 -1.44
CA LEU A 86 -17.96 4.00 -1.80
C LEU A 86 -17.69 2.60 -2.29
N SER A 87 -16.66 2.42 -3.10
CA SER A 87 -16.29 1.12 -3.67
C SER A 87 -14.79 1.08 -3.99
N ILE A 88 -14.25 -0.14 -4.05
CA ILE A 88 -12.90 -0.38 -4.54
C ILE A 88 -12.99 -1.50 -5.57
N GLU A 89 -12.49 -1.25 -6.78
CA GLU A 89 -12.50 -2.21 -7.89
C GLU A 89 -11.06 -2.54 -8.30
N GLU A 90 -10.76 -3.83 -8.44
CA GLU A 90 -9.44 -4.29 -8.89
C GLU A 90 -9.35 -4.22 -10.41
N LYS A 91 -8.40 -3.45 -10.92
CA LYS A 91 -8.10 -3.31 -12.35
C LYS A 91 -9.33 -3.17 -13.23
N PRO A 92 -10.20 -2.19 -12.97
CA PRO A 92 -11.45 -2.06 -13.70
C PRO A 92 -11.20 -1.68 -15.15
N GLU A 93 -11.93 -2.27 -16.06
CA GLU A 93 -11.92 -1.90 -17.48
C GLU A 93 -12.48 -0.47 -17.69
N HIS A 94 -13.47 -0.11 -16.88
CA HIS A 94 -14.13 1.21 -16.86
C HIS A 94 -14.03 1.81 -15.45
N PRO A 95 -12.90 2.45 -15.09
CA PRO A 95 -12.71 2.97 -13.73
C PRO A 95 -13.68 4.11 -13.41
N LYS A 96 -14.26 4.08 -12.21
CA LYS A 96 -15.19 5.10 -11.73
C LYS A 96 -14.50 6.36 -11.21
N SER A 97 -13.21 6.29 -10.97
CA SER A 97 -12.39 7.42 -10.55
C SER A 97 -10.96 7.27 -11.07
N ASN A 98 -10.14 8.29 -10.85
CA ASN A 98 -8.71 8.27 -11.15
C ASN A 98 -7.84 8.03 -9.90
N TYR A 99 -8.42 7.63 -8.77
CA TYR A 99 -7.68 7.36 -7.55
C TYR A 99 -7.26 5.89 -7.49
N ALA A 100 -6.00 5.63 -7.81
CA ALA A 100 -5.37 4.32 -7.66
C ALA A 100 -4.99 4.06 -6.20
N VAL A 101 -5.01 2.82 -5.78
CA VAL A 101 -4.55 2.37 -4.46
C VAL A 101 -3.08 1.96 -4.57
N PRO A 102 -2.15 2.74 -3.97
CA PRO A 102 -0.74 2.36 -3.92
C PRO A 102 -0.48 1.14 -3.05
N GLY A 103 0.65 0.50 -3.27
CA GLY A 103 1.10 -0.67 -2.53
C GLY A 103 1.56 -0.38 -1.10
N LEU A 104 0.73 0.29 -0.32
CA LEU A 104 0.97 0.65 1.08
C LEU A 104 -0.34 0.56 1.87
N TYR A 105 -0.38 -0.32 2.85
CA TYR A 105 -1.59 -0.67 3.57
C TYR A 105 -1.29 -0.82 5.06
N PHE A 106 -2.24 -0.40 5.90
CA PHE A 106 -2.20 -0.61 7.35
C PHE A 106 -3.49 -1.32 7.78
N TYR A 107 -3.34 -2.39 8.54
CA TYR A 107 -4.47 -3.20 9.00
C TYR A 107 -4.34 -3.52 10.48
N ASP A 108 -5.48 -3.61 11.14
CA ASP A 108 -5.55 -4.27 12.44
C ASP A 108 -5.34 -5.79 12.32
N ASN A 109 -5.34 -6.49 13.43
CA ASN A 109 -5.07 -7.92 13.46
C ASN A 109 -6.15 -8.78 12.77
N ASP A 110 -7.36 -8.26 12.59
CA ASP A 110 -8.46 -8.98 11.92
C ASP A 110 -8.11 -9.33 10.47
N VAL A 111 -7.13 -8.65 9.87
CA VAL A 111 -6.70 -8.88 8.48
C VAL A 111 -6.32 -10.34 8.21
N VAL A 112 -5.74 -11.04 9.19
CA VAL A 112 -5.34 -12.45 9.02
C VAL A 112 -6.57 -13.32 8.79
N GLU A 113 -7.61 -13.16 9.61
CA GLU A 113 -8.85 -13.93 9.47
C GLU A 113 -9.65 -13.49 8.24
N ILE A 114 -9.65 -12.21 7.91
CA ILE A 114 -10.28 -11.70 6.68
C ILE A 114 -9.60 -12.34 5.46
N ALA A 115 -8.27 -12.33 5.39
CA ALA A 115 -7.51 -12.91 4.28
C ALA A 115 -7.79 -14.41 4.10
N LYS A 116 -7.93 -15.17 5.19
CA LYS A 116 -8.29 -16.59 5.15
C LYS A 116 -9.70 -16.85 4.58
N ASN A 117 -10.61 -15.90 4.75
CA ASN A 117 -12.01 -16.04 4.36
C ASN A 117 -12.36 -15.38 3.02
N VAL A 118 -11.46 -14.58 2.44
CA VAL A 118 -11.64 -13.99 1.12
C VAL A 118 -11.63 -15.08 0.05
N LYS A 119 -12.61 -15.01 -0.84
CA LYS A 119 -12.68 -15.93 -1.99
C LYS A 119 -11.69 -15.47 -3.06
N PRO A 120 -10.94 -16.41 -3.67
CA PRO A 120 -10.11 -16.10 -4.82
C PRO A 120 -10.91 -15.42 -5.94
N SER A 121 -10.29 -14.46 -6.60
CA SER A 121 -10.86 -13.78 -7.77
C SER A 121 -10.99 -14.72 -8.97
N ALA A 122 -11.57 -14.24 -10.07
CA ALA A 122 -11.63 -15.00 -11.33
C ALA A 122 -10.23 -15.40 -11.86
N ARG A 123 -9.18 -14.71 -11.40
CA ARG A 123 -7.77 -15.02 -11.71
C ARG A 123 -7.19 -16.11 -10.78
N GLY A 124 -7.95 -16.56 -9.79
CA GLY A 124 -7.50 -17.53 -8.78
C GLY A 124 -6.65 -16.91 -7.67
N GLU A 125 -6.60 -15.59 -7.56
CA GLU A 125 -5.79 -14.84 -6.60
C GLU A 125 -6.61 -14.34 -5.41
N ILE A 126 -6.02 -14.38 -4.21
CA ILE A 126 -6.54 -13.70 -3.01
C ILE A 126 -6.13 -12.23 -3.10
N GLU A 127 -7.01 -11.44 -3.70
CA GLU A 127 -6.75 -10.03 -4.00
C GLU A 127 -6.75 -9.17 -2.74
N ILE A 128 -5.81 -8.23 -2.66
CA ILE A 128 -5.80 -7.24 -1.59
C ILE A 128 -7.05 -6.35 -1.62
N THR A 129 -7.57 -6.08 -2.80
CA THR A 129 -8.82 -5.33 -3.01
C THR A 129 -10.01 -6.00 -2.35
N SER A 130 -10.06 -7.34 -2.34
CA SER A 130 -11.13 -8.07 -1.64
C SER A 130 -11.02 -7.93 -0.12
N VAL A 131 -9.81 -7.88 0.42
CA VAL A 131 -9.59 -7.58 1.85
C VAL A 131 -10.03 -6.15 2.17
N ASN A 132 -9.65 -5.17 1.35
CA ASN A 132 -10.07 -3.78 1.53
C ASN A 132 -11.60 -3.63 1.47
N ASN A 133 -12.26 -4.34 0.56
CA ASN A 133 -13.72 -4.33 0.46
C ASN A 133 -14.38 -4.94 1.71
N ALA A 134 -13.80 -5.98 2.32
CA ALA A 134 -14.32 -6.53 3.56
C ALA A 134 -14.28 -5.49 4.70
N TYR A 135 -13.23 -4.69 4.80
CA TYR A 135 -13.17 -3.55 5.74
C TYR A 135 -14.14 -2.43 5.36
N LEU A 136 -14.30 -2.15 4.07
CA LEU A 136 -15.25 -1.14 3.59
C LEU A 136 -16.70 -1.51 3.94
N GLU A 137 -17.09 -2.76 3.72
CA GLU A 137 -18.42 -3.29 4.06
C GLU A 137 -18.71 -3.25 5.57
N ARG A 138 -17.68 -3.45 6.40
CA ARG A 138 -17.76 -3.31 7.87
C ARG A 138 -17.85 -1.86 8.32
N GLY A 139 -17.52 -0.90 7.46
CA GLY A 139 -17.43 0.52 7.81
C GLY A 139 -16.12 0.89 8.53
N ASP A 140 -15.13 0.01 8.51
CA ASP A 140 -13.86 0.12 9.24
C ASP A 140 -12.68 0.46 8.30
N LEU A 141 -12.94 0.94 7.07
CA LEU A 141 -11.91 1.36 6.12
C LEU A 141 -11.76 2.88 6.10
N SER A 142 -10.54 3.34 6.33
CA SER A 142 -10.13 4.71 6.08
C SER A 142 -9.32 4.80 4.79
N VAL A 143 -9.62 5.78 3.93
CA VAL A 143 -8.82 6.06 2.73
C VAL A 143 -8.25 7.46 2.84
N GLU A 144 -6.92 7.58 2.87
CA GLU A 144 -6.21 8.86 2.87
C GLU A 144 -5.74 9.20 1.47
N THR A 145 -6.08 10.39 0.97
CA THR A 145 -5.63 10.82 -0.36
C THR A 145 -4.26 11.48 -0.27
N LEU A 146 -3.31 10.96 -1.03
CA LEU A 146 -2.01 11.57 -1.22
C LEU A 146 -2.13 12.71 -2.23
N GLY A 147 -1.89 13.94 -1.78
CA GLY A 147 -2.00 15.13 -2.61
C GLY A 147 -0.86 15.29 -3.62
N ARG A 148 -0.91 16.36 -4.42
CA ARG A 148 0.07 16.65 -5.50
C ARG A 148 1.51 16.87 -5.02
N GLY A 149 1.71 17.06 -3.71
CA GLY A 149 3.06 17.15 -3.11
C GLY A 149 3.75 15.81 -2.92
N PHE A 150 3.07 14.71 -3.21
CA PHE A 150 3.62 13.36 -3.16
C PHE A 150 3.91 12.84 -4.57
N ALA A 151 4.96 12.04 -4.68
CA ALA A 151 5.20 11.17 -5.82
C ALA A 151 5.08 9.71 -5.36
N TRP A 152 4.26 8.96 -6.04
CA TRP A 152 4.21 7.52 -5.98
C TRP A 152 4.64 6.97 -7.32
N LEU A 153 5.62 6.08 -7.30
CA LEU A 153 6.21 5.45 -8.47
C LEU A 153 6.15 3.94 -8.27
N ASP A 154 5.42 3.29 -9.12
CA ASP A 154 5.42 1.84 -9.26
C ASP A 154 6.55 1.45 -10.22
N THR A 155 7.35 0.45 -9.87
CA THR A 155 8.47 0.00 -10.71
C THR A 155 8.22 -1.38 -11.34
N GLY A 156 6.94 -1.75 -11.50
CA GLY A 156 6.51 -3.07 -11.97
C GLY A 156 6.83 -3.39 -13.43
N ASN A 157 7.23 -2.40 -14.24
CA ASN A 157 7.71 -2.62 -15.60
C ASN A 157 8.93 -1.74 -15.92
N HIS A 158 9.58 -2.00 -17.07
CA HIS A 158 10.84 -1.36 -17.44
C HIS A 158 10.72 0.16 -17.61
N ASP A 159 9.65 0.65 -18.20
CA ASP A 159 9.43 2.08 -18.42
C ASP A 159 9.18 2.81 -17.10
N MET A 160 8.40 2.21 -16.21
CA MET A 160 8.14 2.74 -14.87
C MET A 160 9.40 2.73 -14.00
N LEU A 161 10.22 1.67 -14.09
CA LEU A 161 11.50 1.60 -13.39
C LEU A 161 12.46 2.70 -13.87
N LEU A 162 12.52 2.96 -15.18
CA LEU A 162 13.34 4.03 -15.73
C LEU A 162 12.85 5.40 -15.25
N ALA A 163 11.53 5.64 -15.30
CA ALA A 163 10.95 6.89 -14.82
C ALA A 163 11.22 7.12 -13.32
N ALA A 164 11.16 6.07 -12.50
CA ALA A 164 11.52 6.15 -11.09
C ALA A 164 13.01 6.47 -10.88
N ALA A 165 13.90 5.86 -11.65
CA ALA A 165 15.33 6.15 -11.61
C ALA A 165 15.63 7.61 -11.98
N ASP A 166 14.99 8.13 -13.02
CA ASP A 166 15.13 9.52 -13.46
C ASP A 166 14.61 10.50 -12.40
N PHE A 167 13.46 10.21 -11.79
CA PHE A 167 12.91 11.01 -10.68
C PHE A 167 13.89 11.08 -9.51
N VAL A 168 14.36 9.93 -9.01
CA VAL A 168 15.33 9.87 -7.91
C VAL A 168 16.60 10.62 -8.25
N SER A 169 17.15 10.41 -9.46
CA SER A 169 18.34 11.12 -9.96
C SER A 169 18.14 12.63 -9.97
N ALA A 170 16.99 13.11 -10.44
CA ALA A 170 16.68 14.55 -10.48
C ALA A 170 16.65 15.17 -9.08
N ILE A 171 15.96 14.51 -8.11
CA ILE A 171 15.87 14.99 -6.73
C ILE A 171 17.25 15.00 -6.06
N GLN A 172 17.98 13.89 -6.15
CA GLN A 172 19.32 13.77 -5.52
C GLN A 172 20.32 14.78 -6.07
N LYS A 173 20.36 14.96 -7.39
CA LYS A 173 21.27 15.94 -8.02
C LYS A 173 20.93 17.39 -7.65
N ARG A 174 19.64 17.69 -7.45
CA ARG A 174 19.20 19.06 -7.11
C ARG A 174 19.39 19.36 -5.62
N GLN A 175 19.09 18.43 -4.75
CA GLN A 175 19.11 18.64 -3.29
C GLN A 175 20.45 18.29 -2.66
N GLY A 176 21.30 17.49 -3.33
CA GLY A 176 22.54 16.98 -2.77
C GLY A 176 22.34 15.95 -1.65
N LEU A 177 21.12 15.41 -1.51
CA LEU A 177 20.76 14.44 -0.49
C LEU A 177 20.25 13.15 -1.16
N TYR A 178 20.58 12.01 -0.56
CA TYR A 178 20.05 10.73 -1.04
C TYR A 178 18.57 10.59 -0.67
N VAL A 179 17.76 10.17 -1.64
CA VAL A 179 16.35 9.82 -1.40
C VAL A 179 16.27 8.56 -0.54
N SER A 180 17.14 7.60 -0.82
CA SER A 180 17.32 6.39 -0.04
C SER A 180 18.73 5.85 -0.23
N CYS A 181 19.31 5.31 0.83
CA CYS A 181 20.62 4.66 0.75
C CYS A 181 20.64 3.45 1.66
N ILE A 182 20.68 2.26 1.08
CA ILE A 182 20.71 0.99 1.82
C ILE A 182 21.91 0.93 2.79
N CYS A 183 23.07 1.44 2.38
CA CYS A 183 24.25 1.50 3.23
C CYS A 183 24.02 2.33 4.51
N LEU A 184 23.33 3.46 4.39
CA LEU A 184 23.02 4.31 5.53
C LEU A 184 22.00 3.68 6.47
N LEU A 185 21.06 2.88 5.96
CA LEU A 185 20.12 2.13 6.80
C LEU A 185 20.84 1.13 7.72
N TYR A 186 21.94 0.54 7.26
CA TYR A 186 22.73 -0.40 8.07
C TYR A 186 23.75 0.27 8.98
N THR A 187 24.24 1.46 8.62
CA THR A 187 25.36 2.12 9.31
C THR A 187 24.93 3.30 10.18
N SER A 188 23.76 3.88 9.95
CA SER A 188 23.23 4.95 10.80
C SER A 188 22.55 4.35 12.03
N PRO A 189 22.82 4.88 13.24
CA PRO A 189 21.99 4.56 14.39
C PRO A 189 20.55 4.96 14.05
N SER A 190 19.62 4.10 14.39
CA SER A 190 18.17 4.42 14.25
C SER A 190 17.89 5.74 14.97
N PRO A 191 17.14 6.67 14.37
CA PRO A 191 16.75 7.90 15.04
C PRO A 191 15.93 7.63 16.29
#